data_89fdccfe726e16e1d6b0c4c784472330
#
_entry.id   89fdccfe726e16e1d6b0c4c784472330
#
_cell.length_a   1.000
_cell.length_b   1.000
_cell.length_c   1.000
_cell.angle_alpha   90.00
_cell.angle_beta   90.00
_cell.angle_gamma   90.00
#
_symmetry.space_group_name_H-M   'P 1'
#
loop_
_entity.id
_entity.type
_entity.pdbx_description
1 polymer ?
#
loop_
_entity_poly.entity_id
_entity_poly.type
_entity_poly.pdbx_seq_one_letter_code
_entity_poly.pdbx_strand_id
1 'polypeptide(L)'
;MRPLTEQAQYSSQDHPLAIHIGKVLEEKVGKHLPPFVLRPLERLIHQREINDILYRYGHLDGLDFLEALMGEFAVTAEWVHPERLPESGRCIFACNHPLGGMDGISLSYMIGKHYGAVRYMVSDLLYYLRPLQSVFLPVNNRQGSQGRQAVSLLQEAMQGEAPIGTFPAGSCSRIFDGKLQDSPWRKTFVTQAIAHQRDIVPLHFVGQNSRHFYWVWHIKQALGMKFDPGQALLPDELFRTHGRHFRILVGEPISWQSLRDGGRSPQEEANRIRSLCYALRQEYDAQSKATK
;
A
#
# COMPACT_ATOMS: atom_id res chain seq x y z
N MET A 1 6.19 24.64 12.47
CA MET A 1 5.53 25.50 11.45
C MET A 1 6.61 26.23 10.66
N ARG A 2 6.91 25.84 9.41
CA ARG A 2 7.72 26.70 8.53
C ARG A 2 6.92 27.92 8.17
N PRO A 3 7.50 29.13 8.19
CA PRO A 3 6.76 30.36 7.92
C PRO A 3 6.23 30.36 6.47
N LEU A 4 5.01 30.85 6.30
CA LEU A 4 4.29 31.02 5.03
C LEU A 4 5.11 31.74 3.93
N THR A 5 6.20 32.41 4.30
CA THR A 5 7.12 33.12 3.39
C THR A 5 8.00 32.21 2.53
N GLU A 6 8.26 30.95 2.93
CA GLU A 6 9.04 30.01 2.10
C GLU A 6 8.19 29.34 0.99
N GLN A 7 6.87 29.25 1.18
CA GLN A 7 5.96 28.65 0.19
C GLN A 7 5.77 29.52 -1.06
N ALA A 8 6.01 30.82 -0.96
CA ALA A 8 5.85 31.76 -2.09
C ALA A 8 7.01 31.77 -3.10
N GLN A 9 8.12 31.07 -2.83
CA GLN A 9 9.33 31.10 -3.67
C GLN A 9 9.36 30.10 -4.82
N TYR A 10 8.49 29.06 -4.81
CA TYR A 10 8.52 28.00 -5.82
C TYR A 10 7.11 27.74 -6.39
N SER A 11 7.03 27.47 -7.70
CA SER A 11 5.83 26.83 -8.23
C SER A 11 5.75 25.39 -7.72
N SER A 12 4.56 24.76 -7.74
CA SER A 12 4.40 23.37 -7.35
C SER A 12 5.31 22.41 -8.14
N GLN A 13 5.68 22.79 -9.36
CA GLN A 13 6.54 21.98 -10.23
C GLN A 13 8.04 22.16 -9.94
N ASP A 14 8.43 23.24 -9.29
CA ASP A 14 9.82 23.56 -8.94
C ASP A 14 10.15 23.33 -7.47
N HIS A 15 9.17 22.84 -6.69
CA HIS A 15 9.35 22.56 -5.26
C HIS A 15 10.37 21.44 -5.06
N PRO A 16 11.22 21.48 -3.99
CA PRO A 16 12.23 20.45 -3.73
C PRO A 16 11.72 19.01 -3.59
N LEU A 17 10.42 18.84 -3.30
CA LEU A 17 9.75 17.54 -3.25
C LEU A 17 9.05 17.15 -4.56
N ALA A 18 9.08 18.01 -5.59
CA ALA A 18 8.41 17.74 -6.86
C ALA A 18 8.98 16.49 -7.54
N ILE A 19 8.08 15.66 -8.03
CA ILE A 19 8.41 14.46 -8.79
C ILE A 19 8.47 14.81 -10.27
N HIS A 20 9.54 14.39 -10.95
CA HIS A 20 9.72 14.55 -12.39
C HIS A 20 9.94 13.18 -13.02
N ILE A 21 8.90 12.60 -13.60
CA ILE A 21 8.98 11.25 -14.18
C ILE A 21 10.01 11.17 -15.31
N GLY A 22 10.21 12.24 -16.05
CA GLY A 22 11.25 12.32 -17.08
C GLY A 22 12.64 12.05 -16.52
N LYS A 23 13.01 12.71 -15.41
CA LYS A 23 14.30 12.48 -14.73
C LYS A 23 14.42 11.06 -14.19
N VAL A 24 13.35 10.54 -13.57
CA VAL A 24 13.34 9.17 -13.05
C VAL A 24 13.52 8.12 -14.16
N LEU A 25 12.93 8.34 -15.32
CA LEU A 25 13.07 7.44 -16.47
C LEU A 25 14.46 7.58 -17.13
N GLU A 26 14.99 8.77 -17.23
CA GLU A 26 16.36 9.00 -17.73
C GLU A 26 17.40 8.25 -16.89
N GLU A 27 17.29 8.34 -15.56
CA GLU A 27 18.16 7.60 -14.64
C GLU A 27 18.05 6.07 -14.79
N LYS A 28 16.82 5.55 -15.05
CA LYS A 28 16.59 4.11 -15.19
C LYS A 28 16.91 3.54 -16.56
N VAL A 29 16.59 4.29 -17.62
CA VAL A 29 16.70 3.83 -19.02
C VAL A 29 17.99 4.33 -19.68
N GLY A 30 18.64 5.34 -19.10
CA GLY A 30 19.86 5.96 -19.65
C GLY A 30 19.62 6.76 -20.92
N LYS A 31 18.38 7.12 -21.23
CA LYS A 31 18.00 7.85 -22.45
C LYS A 31 16.99 8.94 -22.15
N HIS A 32 17.20 10.09 -22.74
CA HIS A 32 16.22 11.18 -22.74
C HIS A 32 15.01 10.83 -23.61
N LEU A 33 13.81 10.90 -23.04
CA LEU A 33 12.58 10.64 -23.78
C LEU A 33 12.05 11.93 -24.40
N PRO A 34 11.59 11.87 -25.66
CA PRO A 34 11.08 13.06 -26.33
C PRO A 34 9.77 13.55 -25.70
N PRO A 35 9.49 14.88 -25.75
CA PRO A 35 8.32 15.47 -25.09
C PRO A 35 6.96 14.88 -25.49
N PHE A 36 6.82 14.37 -26.71
CA PHE A 36 5.58 13.76 -27.17
C PHE A 36 5.28 12.40 -26.49
N VAL A 37 6.30 11.74 -25.89
CA VAL A 37 6.16 10.54 -25.05
C VAL A 37 5.98 10.93 -23.60
N LEU A 38 6.75 11.91 -23.11
CA LEU A 38 6.73 12.34 -21.71
C LEU A 38 5.40 12.99 -21.31
N ARG A 39 4.89 13.93 -22.11
CA ARG A 39 3.65 14.66 -21.78
C ARG A 39 2.42 13.76 -21.55
N PRO A 40 2.13 12.76 -22.41
CA PRO A 40 1.07 11.80 -22.14
C PRO A 40 1.30 10.99 -20.84
N LEU A 41 2.56 10.60 -20.58
CA LEU A 41 2.91 9.85 -19.38
C LEU A 41 2.76 10.70 -18.12
N GLU A 42 3.22 11.96 -18.13
CA GLU A 42 3.05 12.91 -17.04
C GLU A 42 1.58 13.14 -16.69
N ARG A 43 0.71 13.20 -17.71
CA ARG A 43 -0.74 13.30 -17.50
C ARG A 43 -1.32 12.01 -16.92
N LEU A 44 -0.90 10.85 -17.43
CA LEU A 44 -1.39 9.55 -16.98
C LEU A 44 -1.07 9.30 -15.51
N ILE A 45 0.12 9.72 -15.05
CA ILE A 45 0.52 9.57 -13.65
C ILE A 45 0.07 10.74 -12.77
N HIS A 46 -0.69 11.70 -13.31
CA HIS A 46 -1.12 12.90 -12.57
C HIS A 46 0.03 13.67 -11.92
N GLN A 47 1.17 13.79 -12.63
CA GLN A 47 2.40 14.39 -12.07
C GLN A 47 2.14 15.78 -11.51
N ARG A 48 1.34 16.60 -12.21
CA ARG A 48 1.05 17.97 -11.78
C ARG A 48 0.26 17.99 -10.48
N GLU A 49 -0.79 17.18 -10.40
CA GLU A 49 -1.66 17.07 -9.24
C GLU A 49 -0.90 16.50 -8.02
N ILE A 50 -0.04 15.50 -8.22
CA ILE A 50 0.83 14.97 -7.17
C ILE A 50 1.79 16.06 -6.67
N ASN A 51 2.40 16.84 -7.56
CA ASN A 51 3.30 17.91 -7.18
C ASN A 51 2.55 19.04 -6.44
N ASP A 52 1.31 19.34 -6.82
CA ASP A 52 0.46 20.30 -6.10
C ASP A 52 0.13 19.80 -4.68
N ILE A 53 -0.12 18.51 -4.50
CA ILE A 53 -0.31 17.88 -3.19
C ILE A 53 0.99 17.98 -2.35
N LEU A 54 2.13 17.64 -2.93
CA LEU A 54 3.43 17.71 -2.25
C LEU A 54 3.80 19.17 -1.89
N TYR A 55 3.45 20.13 -2.73
CA TYR A 55 3.64 21.55 -2.45
C TYR A 55 2.81 22.01 -1.25
N ARG A 56 1.52 21.62 -1.21
CA ARG A 56 0.61 22.03 -0.12
C ARG A 56 0.88 21.31 1.21
N TYR A 57 1.16 20.03 1.15
CA TYR A 57 1.21 19.17 2.35
C TYR A 57 2.58 18.57 2.64
N GLY A 58 3.58 18.73 1.76
CA GLY A 58 4.89 18.11 1.91
C GLY A 58 5.71 18.58 3.13
N HIS A 59 5.21 19.58 3.87
CA HIS A 59 5.76 20.01 5.17
C HIS A 59 5.27 19.14 6.34
N LEU A 60 4.21 18.36 6.14
CA LEU A 60 3.69 17.38 7.10
C LEU A 60 4.50 16.09 7.01
N ASP A 61 4.47 15.28 8.06
CA ASP A 61 5.16 13.99 8.11
C ASP A 61 4.24 12.88 8.64
N GLY A 62 4.47 11.66 8.18
CA GLY A 62 3.85 10.46 8.71
C GLY A 62 2.32 10.49 8.71
N LEU A 63 1.73 10.39 9.88
CA LEU A 63 0.28 10.32 10.04
C LEU A 63 -0.43 11.61 9.64
N ASP A 64 0.16 12.78 9.90
CA ASP A 64 -0.42 14.07 9.52
C ASP A 64 -0.51 14.21 8.00
N PHE A 65 0.53 13.73 7.28
CA PHE A 65 0.49 13.70 5.82
C PHE A 65 -0.55 12.70 5.29
N LEU A 66 -0.68 11.52 5.92
CA LEU A 66 -1.72 10.55 5.56
C LEU A 66 -3.13 11.12 5.79
N GLU A 67 -3.36 11.83 6.90
CA GLU A 67 -4.64 12.50 7.16
C GLU A 67 -4.94 13.57 6.12
N ALA A 68 -3.94 14.38 5.76
CA ALA A 68 -4.06 15.37 4.69
C ALA A 68 -4.41 14.72 3.34
N LEU A 69 -3.81 13.56 3.01
CA LEU A 69 -4.16 12.81 1.80
C LEU A 69 -5.61 12.29 1.84
N MET A 70 -6.05 11.73 2.96
CA MET A 70 -7.45 11.27 3.11
C MET A 70 -8.42 12.44 2.90
N GLY A 71 -8.11 13.62 3.42
CA GLY A 71 -8.87 14.85 3.22
C GLY A 71 -8.82 15.34 1.77
N GLU A 72 -7.66 15.37 1.14
CA GLU A 72 -7.48 15.80 -0.25
C GLU A 72 -8.31 14.98 -1.24
N PHE A 73 -8.33 13.66 -1.04
CA PHE A 73 -9.14 12.75 -1.84
C PHE A 73 -10.59 12.62 -1.36
N ALA A 74 -10.99 13.34 -0.29
CA ALA A 74 -12.30 13.20 0.35
C ALA A 74 -12.67 11.73 0.61
N VAL A 75 -11.68 10.91 0.94
CA VAL A 75 -11.83 9.48 1.18
C VAL A 75 -12.08 9.25 2.66
N THR A 76 -13.04 8.38 2.96
CA THR A 76 -13.30 7.88 4.31
C THR A 76 -13.16 6.36 4.36
N ALA A 77 -12.81 5.82 5.53
CA ALA A 77 -12.73 4.39 5.75
C ALA A 77 -13.29 4.04 7.13
N GLU A 78 -13.86 2.84 7.24
CA GLU A 78 -14.38 2.31 8.50
C GLU A 78 -13.88 0.89 8.74
N TRP A 79 -13.69 0.54 10.01
CA TRP A 79 -13.45 -0.83 10.44
C TRP A 79 -14.79 -1.58 10.52
N VAL A 80 -14.81 -2.78 9.98
CA VAL A 80 -15.87 -3.76 10.21
C VAL A 80 -15.31 -4.82 11.16
N HIS A 81 -15.97 -5.07 12.27
CA HIS A 81 -15.48 -5.85 13.40
C HIS A 81 -14.26 -5.24 14.12
N PRO A 82 -14.34 -3.95 14.53
CA PRO A 82 -13.25 -3.29 15.27
C PRO A 82 -12.91 -3.96 16.60
N GLU A 83 -13.82 -4.72 17.19
CA GLU A 83 -13.65 -5.50 18.43
C GLU A 83 -12.59 -6.61 18.31
N ARG A 84 -12.20 -6.97 17.07
CA ARG A 84 -11.14 -7.95 16.78
C ARG A 84 -9.76 -7.32 16.70
N LEU A 85 -9.66 -5.99 16.74
CA LEU A 85 -8.35 -5.34 16.78
C LEU A 85 -7.67 -5.62 18.12
N PRO A 86 -6.41 -6.12 18.13
CA PRO A 86 -5.69 -6.35 19.38
C PRO A 86 -5.49 -5.05 20.17
N GLU A 87 -5.53 -5.13 21.50
CA GLU A 87 -5.20 -3.98 22.35
C GLU A 87 -3.75 -3.51 22.15
N SER A 88 -2.83 -4.45 21.97
CA SER A 88 -1.44 -4.13 21.62
C SER A 88 -1.28 -4.00 20.12
N GLY A 89 -0.71 -2.87 19.69
CA GLY A 89 -0.33 -2.65 18.28
C GLY A 89 0.82 -3.52 17.79
N ARG A 90 1.45 -4.35 18.65
CA ARG A 90 2.60 -5.17 18.31
C ARG A 90 2.21 -6.41 17.49
N CYS A 91 1.59 -6.19 16.35
CA CYS A 91 1.13 -7.22 15.42
C CYS A 91 1.49 -6.89 13.96
N ILE A 92 1.24 -7.84 13.06
CA ILE A 92 1.37 -7.67 11.60
C ILE A 92 -0.03 -7.71 10.99
N PHE A 93 -0.46 -6.61 10.39
CA PHE A 93 -1.69 -6.52 9.61
C PHE A 93 -1.42 -6.98 8.18
N ALA A 94 -1.97 -8.13 7.80
CA ALA A 94 -1.83 -8.72 6.47
C ALA A 94 -3.13 -8.55 5.68
N CYS A 95 -3.09 -7.80 4.58
CA CYS A 95 -4.26 -7.40 3.82
C CYS A 95 -4.13 -7.77 2.33
N ASN A 96 -5.27 -8.00 1.64
CA ASN A 96 -5.34 -7.98 0.18
C ASN A 96 -5.06 -6.58 -0.35
N HIS A 97 -4.68 -6.47 -1.63
CA HIS A 97 -4.23 -5.22 -2.26
C HIS A 97 -5.06 -4.84 -3.50
N PRO A 98 -6.36 -4.48 -3.33
CA PRO A 98 -7.25 -4.31 -4.48
C PRO A 98 -7.03 -3.05 -5.31
N LEU A 99 -6.52 -1.96 -4.71
CA LEU A 99 -6.43 -0.64 -5.37
C LEU A 99 -5.02 -0.27 -5.82
N GLY A 100 -3.99 -0.77 -5.15
CA GLY A 100 -2.59 -0.49 -5.51
C GLY A 100 -2.07 0.88 -5.07
N GLY A 101 -2.86 1.67 -4.35
CA GLY A 101 -2.47 3.00 -3.85
C GLY A 101 -3.31 3.44 -2.67
N MET A 102 -4.59 3.76 -2.88
CA MET A 102 -5.48 4.28 -1.83
C MET A 102 -5.71 3.29 -0.69
N ASP A 103 -5.69 1.99 -0.94
CA ASP A 103 -5.76 0.96 0.11
C ASP A 103 -4.56 1.03 1.06
N GLY A 104 -3.36 1.28 0.54
CA GLY A 104 -2.15 1.49 1.35
C GLY A 104 -2.23 2.78 2.19
N ILE A 105 -2.69 3.89 1.60
CA ILE A 105 -2.90 5.17 2.29
C ILE A 105 -3.95 5.00 3.39
N SER A 106 -5.13 4.45 3.04
CA SER A 106 -6.23 4.27 3.99
C SER A 106 -5.88 3.33 5.14
N LEU A 107 -5.22 2.19 4.86
CA LEU A 107 -4.79 1.25 5.90
C LEU A 107 -3.73 1.86 6.81
N SER A 108 -2.73 2.54 6.25
CA SER A 108 -1.70 3.21 7.06
C SER A 108 -2.33 4.28 7.96
N TYR A 109 -3.25 5.09 7.43
CA TYR A 109 -3.98 6.08 8.21
C TYR A 109 -4.83 5.44 9.32
N MET A 110 -5.65 4.44 8.99
CA MET A 110 -6.58 3.81 9.93
C MET A 110 -5.85 3.06 11.06
N ILE A 111 -4.78 2.34 10.74
CA ILE A 111 -3.94 1.65 11.74
C ILE A 111 -3.20 2.69 12.58
N GLY A 112 -2.58 3.68 11.94
CA GLY A 112 -1.84 4.73 12.62
C GLY A 112 -2.71 5.56 13.56
N LYS A 113 -3.93 5.90 13.14
CA LYS A 113 -4.90 6.62 13.97
C LYS A 113 -5.35 5.82 15.18
N HIS A 114 -5.51 4.49 15.04
CA HIS A 114 -5.94 3.61 16.12
C HIS A 114 -4.85 3.38 17.17
N TYR A 115 -3.59 3.18 16.73
CA TYR A 115 -2.47 2.81 17.61
C TYR A 115 -1.48 3.94 17.89
N GLY A 116 -1.66 5.12 17.31
CA GLY A 116 -0.73 6.24 17.43
C GLY A 116 0.52 6.13 16.56
N ALA A 117 0.78 4.98 15.94
CA ALA A 117 1.92 4.73 15.06
C ALA A 117 1.59 3.63 14.05
N VAL A 118 2.33 3.58 12.95
CA VAL A 118 2.30 2.46 11.99
C VAL A 118 3.59 2.42 11.18
N ARG A 119 4.03 1.22 10.83
CA ARG A 119 5.07 1.00 9.82
C ARG A 119 4.48 0.13 8.72
N TYR A 120 4.59 0.54 7.46
CA TYR A 120 3.95 -0.16 6.34
C TYR A 120 4.98 -0.60 5.30
N MET A 121 4.97 -1.88 4.97
CA MET A 121 5.89 -2.47 3.99
C MET A 121 5.44 -2.08 2.57
N VAL A 122 6.27 -1.30 1.87
CA VAL A 122 5.96 -0.78 0.53
C VAL A 122 7.06 -1.10 -0.47
N SER A 123 6.73 -1.00 -1.76
CA SER A 123 7.74 -1.07 -2.82
C SER A 123 8.68 0.13 -2.75
N ASP A 124 9.91 -0.06 -3.24
CA ASP A 124 10.98 0.94 -3.19
C ASP A 124 10.59 2.33 -3.73
N LEU A 125 9.73 2.37 -4.74
CA LEU A 125 9.34 3.64 -5.37
C LEU A 125 8.59 4.55 -4.40
N LEU A 126 7.71 3.99 -3.56
CA LEU A 126 6.90 4.75 -2.60
C LEU A 126 7.73 5.24 -1.41
N TYR A 127 8.83 4.57 -1.10
CA TYR A 127 9.74 4.99 -0.02
C TYR A 127 10.39 6.36 -0.29
N TYR A 128 10.49 6.78 -1.56
CA TYR A 128 11.03 8.10 -1.91
C TYR A 128 10.07 9.26 -1.65
N LEU A 129 8.82 9.00 -1.31
CA LEU A 129 7.89 10.02 -0.83
C LEU A 129 8.32 10.47 0.58
N ARG A 130 9.14 11.53 0.65
CA ARG A 130 9.74 12.02 1.90
C ARG A 130 8.75 12.16 3.07
N PRO A 131 7.53 12.72 2.87
CA PRO A 131 6.56 12.83 3.97
C PRO A 131 6.11 11.49 4.57
N LEU A 132 6.33 10.37 3.88
CA LEU A 132 5.93 9.03 4.34
C LEU A 132 7.10 8.14 4.77
N GLN A 133 8.31 8.66 4.84
CA GLN A 133 9.49 7.87 5.24
C GLN A 133 9.43 7.38 6.69
N SER A 134 8.75 8.11 7.58
CA SER A 134 8.52 7.68 8.95
C SER A 134 7.51 6.54 9.07
N VAL A 135 6.64 6.36 8.07
CA VAL A 135 5.63 5.30 7.99
C VAL A 135 6.11 4.14 7.12
N PHE A 136 6.70 4.41 5.97
CA PHE A 136 6.99 3.39 4.97
C PHE A 136 8.31 2.66 5.23
N LEU A 137 8.28 1.35 5.06
CA LEU A 137 9.43 0.44 5.11
C LEU A 137 9.68 -0.11 3.71
N PRO A 138 10.87 0.13 3.13
CA PRO A 138 11.18 -0.42 1.82
C PRO A 138 11.33 -1.94 1.90
N VAL A 139 10.56 -2.67 1.09
CA VAL A 139 10.73 -4.12 0.90
C VAL A 139 11.58 -4.33 -0.34
N ASN A 140 12.86 -4.65 -0.15
CA ASN A 140 13.80 -4.50 -1.22
C ASN A 140 14.45 -5.78 -1.75
N ASN A 141 14.59 -5.82 -3.09
CA ASN A 141 15.48 -6.68 -3.84
C ASN A 141 16.78 -5.94 -4.27
N ARG A 142 17.12 -4.79 -3.67
CA ARG A 142 18.33 -4.05 -4.04
C ARG A 142 19.57 -4.70 -3.44
N GLN A 143 20.65 -4.75 -4.22
CA GLN A 143 21.95 -5.20 -3.77
C GLN A 143 22.79 -4.03 -3.22
N GLY A 144 23.81 -4.32 -2.41
CA GLY A 144 24.73 -3.33 -1.88
C GLY A 144 24.26 -2.60 -0.61
N SER A 145 24.72 -1.35 -0.42
CA SER A 145 24.47 -0.56 0.80
C SER A 145 23.00 -0.24 1.04
N GLN A 146 22.24 0.07 -0.01
CA GLN A 146 20.80 0.37 0.08
C GLN A 146 19.99 -0.86 0.52
N GLY A 147 20.36 -2.05 0.05
CA GLY A 147 19.72 -3.29 0.50
C GLY A 147 19.97 -3.56 1.99
N ARG A 148 21.18 -3.32 2.49
CA ARG A 148 21.50 -3.46 3.92
C ARG A 148 20.72 -2.47 4.79
N GLN A 149 20.58 -1.23 4.35
CA GLN A 149 19.79 -0.22 5.07
C GLN A 149 18.32 -0.61 5.14
N ALA A 150 17.73 -1.09 4.04
CA ALA A 150 16.34 -1.56 4.03
C ALA A 150 16.12 -2.72 5.00
N VAL A 151 17.04 -3.69 5.05
CA VAL A 151 17.00 -4.81 6.00
C VAL A 151 17.11 -4.30 7.44
N SER A 152 18.02 -3.36 7.73
CA SER A 152 18.16 -2.78 9.07
C SER A 152 16.90 -2.07 9.53
N LEU A 153 16.30 -1.23 8.68
CA LEU A 153 15.04 -0.54 8.97
C LEU A 153 13.88 -1.51 9.24
N LEU A 154 13.81 -2.60 8.46
CA LEU A 154 12.80 -3.63 8.67
C LEU A 154 13.01 -4.36 10.00
N GLN A 155 14.26 -4.73 10.34
CA GLN A 155 14.59 -5.38 11.61
C GLN A 155 14.26 -4.47 12.81
N GLU A 156 14.63 -3.21 12.74
CA GLU A 156 14.32 -2.21 13.77
C GLU A 156 12.79 -2.09 13.95
N ALA A 157 12.03 -1.95 12.85
CA ALA A 157 10.58 -1.88 12.92
C ALA A 157 9.95 -3.15 13.50
N MET A 158 10.48 -4.33 13.15
CA MET A 158 10.00 -5.61 13.66
C MET A 158 10.32 -5.81 15.16
N GLN A 159 11.38 -5.22 15.68
CA GLN A 159 11.73 -5.25 17.11
C GLN A 159 10.94 -4.23 17.93
N GLY A 160 10.48 -3.14 17.32
CA GLY A 160 9.71 -2.08 17.98
C GLY A 160 8.28 -2.47 18.35
N GLU A 161 7.51 -1.54 18.88
CA GLU A 161 6.12 -1.76 19.33
C GLU A 161 5.07 -1.35 18.29
N ALA A 162 5.46 -0.55 17.29
CA ALA A 162 4.54 -0.07 16.27
C ALA A 162 3.95 -1.22 15.43
N PRO A 163 2.67 -1.17 15.06
CA PRO A 163 2.07 -2.13 14.14
C PRO A 163 2.74 -2.11 12.77
N ILE A 164 2.81 -3.29 12.15
CA ILE A 164 3.37 -3.45 10.80
C ILE A 164 2.24 -3.79 9.84
N GLY A 165 2.04 -2.97 8.81
CA GLY A 165 1.13 -3.27 7.71
C GLY A 165 1.87 -3.90 6.52
N THR A 166 1.22 -4.84 5.83
CA THR A 166 1.77 -5.46 4.62
C THR A 166 0.71 -5.93 3.65
N PHE A 167 1.05 -5.89 2.37
CA PHE A 167 0.35 -6.58 1.29
C PHE A 167 1.19 -7.79 0.84
N PRO A 168 0.92 -9.01 1.38
CA PRO A 168 1.82 -10.14 1.17
C PRO A 168 1.93 -10.62 -0.27
N ALA A 169 0.95 -10.26 -1.13
CA ALA A 169 1.01 -10.54 -2.57
C ALA A 169 2.12 -9.77 -3.28
N GLY A 170 2.52 -8.60 -2.75
CA GLY A 170 3.54 -7.72 -3.32
C GLY A 170 3.13 -7.04 -4.63
N SER A 171 1.89 -7.19 -5.04
CA SER A 171 1.29 -6.54 -6.22
C SER A 171 -0.21 -6.39 -6.03
N CYS A 172 -0.79 -5.42 -6.73
CA CYS A 172 -2.22 -5.16 -6.73
C CYS A 172 -3.01 -6.36 -7.26
N SER A 173 -4.20 -6.60 -6.67
CA SER A 173 -5.12 -7.68 -7.08
C SER A 173 -5.48 -7.61 -8.56
N ARG A 174 -5.69 -8.76 -9.16
CA ARG A 174 -6.06 -8.93 -10.57
C ARG A 174 -7.23 -9.89 -10.70
N ILE A 175 -7.78 -9.99 -11.90
CA ILE A 175 -8.83 -10.98 -12.20
C ILE A 175 -8.16 -12.28 -12.64
N PHE A 176 -8.29 -13.31 -11.79
CA PHE A 176 -7.90 -14.69 -12.08
C PHE A 176 -9.16 -15.55 -12.04
N ASP A 177 -9.41 -16.34 -13.08
CA ASP A 177 -10.57 -17.21 -13.19
C ASP A 177 -11.91 -16.49 -12.90
N GLY A 178 -12.04 -15.27 -13.44
CA GLY A 178 -13.22 -14.41 -13.26
C GLY A 178 -13.41 -13.81 -11.85
N LYS A 179 -12.47 -14.03 -10.93
CA LYS A 179 -12.52 -13.51 -9.56
C LYS A 179 -11.40 -12.48 -9.33
N LEU A 180 -11.78 -11.37 -8.68
CA LEU A 180 -10.81 -10.39 -8.21
C LEU A 180 -10.09 -10.95 -6.99
N GLN A 181 -8.79 -11.16 -7.12
CA GLN A 181 -7.96 -11.72 -6.05
C GLN A 181 -6.49 -11.37 -6.22
N ASP A 182 -5.75 -11.49 -5.13
CA ASP A 182 -4.30 -11.35 -5.12
C ASP A 182 -3.61 -12.54 -5.78
N SER A 183 -2.42 -12.30 -6.27
CA SER A 183 -1.43 -13.37 -6.51
C SER A 183 -1.17 -14.15 -5.21
N PRO A 184 -0.59 -15.34 -5.27
CA PRO A 184 -0.23 -16.10 -4.09
C PRO A 184 0.58 -15.26 -3.08
N TRP A 185 0.20 -15.31 -1.82
CA TRP A 185 0.87 -14.56 -0.76
C TRP A 185 2.24 -15.17 -0.45
N ARG A 186 3.22 -14.30 -0.27
CA ARG A 186 4.59 -14.71 0.06
C ARG A 186 4.70 -14.98 1.57
N LYS A 187 5.45 -16.01 1.94
CA LYS A 187 5.64 -16.45 3.33
C LYS A 187 6.38 -15.48 4.26
N THR A 188 7.00 -14.43 3.71
CA THR A 188 7.91 -13.54 4.47
C THR A 188 7.26 -12.95 5.72
N PHE A 189 6.01 -12.50 5.65
CA PHE A 189 5.31 -11.93 6.80
C PHE A 189 5.07 -12.96 7.92
N VAL A 190 4.81 -14.22 7.59
CA VAL A 190 4.67 -15.32 8.56
C VAL A 190 6.02 -15.60 9.23
N THR A 191 7.09 -15.68 8.43
CA THR A 191 8.45 -15.90 8.96
C THR A 191 8.85 -14.78 9.91
N GLN A 192 8.54 -13.52 9.57
CA GLN A 192 8.81 -12.36 10.42
C GLN A 192 7.94 -12.38 11.69
N ALA A 193 6.67 -12.76 11.58
CA ALA A 193 5.77 -12.89 12.72
C ALA A 193 6.32 -13.86 13.77
N ILE A 194 6.75 -15.03 13.35
CA ILE A 194 7.33 -16.06 14.22
C ILE A 194 8.65 -15.57 14.83
N ALA A 195 9.55 -15.02 14.00
CA ALA A 195 10.88 -14.60 14.44
C ALA A 195 10.84 -13.44 15.45
N HIS A 196 9.86 -12.55 15.33
CA HIS A 196 9.74 -11.36 16.18
C HIS A 196 8.56 -11.42 17.16
N GLN A 197 7.93 -12.60 17.31
CA GLN A 197 6.84 -12.85 18.27
C GLN A 197 5.69 -11.84 18.10
N ARG A 198 5.25 -11.61 16.85
CA ARG A 198 4.13 -10.74 16.50
C ARG A 198 2.94 -11.57 16.02
N ASP A 199 1.78 -11.30 16.53
CA ASP A 199 0.55 -11.90 16.03
C ASP A 199 0.22 -11.35 14.63
N ILE A 200 -0.54 -12.11 13.85
CA ILE A 200 -1.01 -11.67 12.53
C ILE A 200 -2.50 -11.39 12.60
N VAL A 201 -2.90 -10.20 12.15
CA VAL A 201 -4.30 -9.82 11.97
C VAL A 201 -4.62 -9.84 10.47
N PRO A 202 -5.41 -10.81 10.00
CA PRO A 202 -5.85 -10.81 8.61
C PRO A 202 -6.89 -9.69 8.41
N LEU A 203 -6.67 -8.88 7.39
CA LEU A 203 -7.59 -7.83 6.98
C LEU A 203 -8.09 -8.07 5.55
N HIS A 204 -9.33 -7.65 5.27
CA HIS A 204 -9.82 -7.58 3.90
C HIS A 204 -10.28 -6.17 3.56
N PHE A 205 -9.59 -5.53 2.62
CA PHE A 205 -9.99 -4.24 2.09
C PHE A 205 -11.03 -4.42 0.98
N VAL A 206 -12.21 -3.82 1.18
CA VAL A 206 -13.32 -3.89 0.22
C VAL A 206 -13.16 -2.81 -0.83
N GLY A 207 -12.68 -3.18 -2.00
CA GLY A 207 -12.44 -2.25 -3.10
C GLY A 207 -12.11 -2.96 -4.41
N GLN A 208 -12.15 -2.18 -5.49
CA GLN A 208 -11.68 -2.61 -6.80
C GLN A 208 -11.35 -1.41 -7.66
N ASN A 209 -10.41 -1.58 -8.58
CA ASN A 209 -10.04 -0.61 -9.59
C ASN A 209 -11.09 -0.56 -10.73
N SER A 210 -10.90 0.34 -11.67
CA SER A 210 -11.79 0.49 -12.82
C SER A 210 -11.76 -0.73 -13.74
N ARG A 211 -12.83 -0.90 -14.53
CA ARG A 211 -12.86 -1.93 -15.57
C ARG A 211 -11.74 -1.76 -16.60
N HIS A 212 -11.33 -0.51 -16.86
CA HIS A 212 -10.22 -0.19 -17.75
C HIS A 212 -8.89 -0.78 -17.25
N PHE A 213 -8.60 -0.67 -15.96
CA PHE A 213 -7.42 -1.24 -15.34
C PHE A 213 -7.31 -2.76 -15.57
N TYR A 214 -8.41 -3.49 -15.37
CA TYR A 214 -8.43 -4.94 -15.59
C TYR A 214 -8.40 -5.31 -17.07
N TRP A 215 -8.98 -4.49 -17.94
CA TRP A 215 -8.92 -4.70 -19.38
C TRP A 215 -7.47 -4.61 -19.91
N VAL A 216 -6.71 -3.60 -19.46
CA VAL A 216 -5.26 -3.47 -19.76
C VAL A 216 -4.48 -4.68 -19.28
N TRP A 217 -4.84 -5.23 -18.11
CA TRP A 217 -4.26 -6.47 -17.61
C TRP A 217 -4.55 -7.67 -18.55
N HIS A 218 -5.76 -7.82 -19.02
CA HIS A 218 -6.11 -8.90 -19.96
C HIS A 218 -5.34 -8.76 -21.28
N ILE A 219 -5.19 -7.56 -21.82
CA ILE A 219 -4.37 -7.31 -23.02
C ILE A 219 -2.91 -7.72 -22.78
N LYS A 220 -2.34 -7.31 -21.64
CA LYS A 220 -0.99 -7.72 -21.26
C LYS A 220 -0.82 -9.23 -21.29
N GLN A 221 -1.77 -9.97 -20.71
CA GLN A 221 -1.74 -11.44 -20.68
C GLN A 221 -1.87 -12.03 -22.09
N ALA A 222 -2.80 -11.53 -22.89
CA ALA A 222 -3.01 -12.01 -24.27
C ALA A 222 -1.78 -11.77 -25.16
N LEU A 223 -1.05 -10.68 -24.95
CA LEU A 223 0.16 -10.33 -25.73
C LEU A 223 1.45 -10.89 -25.13
N GLY A 224 1.41 -11.56 -23.99
CA GLY A 224 2.60 -12.09 -23.32
C GLY A 224 3.61 -11.03 -22.89
N MET A 225 3.16 -9.81 -22.58
CA MET A 225 4.06 -8.68 -22.25
C MET A 225 4.79 -8.93 -20.93
N LYS A 226 6.10 -8.77 -20.93
CA LYS A 226 6.95 -8.97 -19.74
C LYS A 226 6.80 -7.87 -18.68
N PHE A 227 6.55 -6.63 -19.10
CA PHE A 227 6.28 -5.51 -18.19
C PHE A 227 4.78 -5.40 -17.89
N ASP A 228 4.43 -4.81 -16.74
CA ASP A 228 3.02 -4.59 -16.36
C ASP A 228 2.62 -3.13 -16.64
N PRO A 229 1.93 -2.84 -17.76
CA PRO A 229 1.47 -1.48 -18.07
C PRO A 229 0.42 -1.00 -17.07
N GLY A 230 -0.25 -1.90 -16.34
CA GLY A 230 -1.19 -1.55 -15.28
C GLY A 230 -0.55 -0.78 -14.13
N GLN A 231 0.76 -0.94 -13.90
CA GLN A 231 1.46 -0.14 -12.89
C GLN A 231 1.45 1.36 -13.20
N ALA A 232 1.52 1.74 -14.49
CA ALA A 232 1.45 3.13 -14.91
C ALA A 232 0.03 3.73 -14.76
N LEU A 233 -0.99 2.88 -14.63
CA LEU A 233 -2.38 3.30 -14.40
C LEU A 233 -2.70 3.49 -12.90
N LEU A 234 -1.88 2.99 -11.99
CA LEU A 234 -2.17 3.07 -10.54
C LEU A 234 -2.33 4.51 -10.02
N PRO A 235 -1.57 5.51 -10.48
CA PRO A 235 -1.84 6.90 -10.10
C PRO A 235 -3.21 7.40 -10.59
N ASP A 236 -3.62 7.09 -11.82
CA ASP A 236 -4.95 7.43 -12.32
C ASP A 236 -6.05 6.74 -11.50
N GLU A 237 -5.90 5.45 -11.16
CA GLU A 237 -6.81 4.73 -10.28
C GLU A 237 -6.86 5.34 -8.87
N LEU A 238 -5.75 5.86 -8.35
CA LEU A 238 -5.72 6.59 -7.08
C LEU A 238 -6.62 7.83 -7.15
N PHE A 239 -6.50 8.67 -8.18
CA PHE A 239 -7.32 9.87 -8.34
C PHE A 239 -8.81 9.54 -8.57
N ARG A 240 -9.13 8.39 -9.15
CA ARG A 240 -10.51 7.88 -9.29
C ARG A 240 -11.18 7.48 -7.97
N THR A 241 -10.43 7.42 -6.88
CA THR A 241 -11.01 7.11 -5.56
C THR A 241 -11.62 8.32 -4.85
N HIS A 242 -11.52 9.51 -5.42
CA HIS A 242 -12.05 10.73 -4.81
C HIS A 242 -13.52 10.58 -4.38
N GLY A 243 -13.82 10.97 -3.15
CA GLY A 243 -15.16 10.92 -2.55
C GLY A 243 -15.66 9.51 -2.19
N ARG A 244 -14.80 8.47 -2.27
CA ARG A 244 -15.22 7.09 -1.95
C ARG A 244 -15.14 6.80 -0.45
N HIS A 245 -16.02 5.91 -0.03
CA HIS A 245 -16.02 5.32 1.30
C HIS A 245 -15.58 3.86 1.22
N PHE A 246 -14.63 3.45 2.07
CA PHE A 246 -14.08 2.10 2.09
C PHE A 246 -14.39 1.38 3.40
N ARG A 247 -14.47 0.04 3.32
CA ARG A 247 -14.61 -0.86 4.45
C ARG A 247 -13.42 -1.77 4.56
N ILE A 248 -12.91 -1.91 5.79
CA ILE A 248 -11.79 -2.76 6.14
C ILE A 248 -12.31 -3.80 7.12
N LEU A 249 -12.43 -5.04 6.66
CA LEU A 249 -12.93 -6.15 7.45
C LEU A 249 -11.80 -6.71 8.30
N VAL A 250 -12.02 -6.81 9.60
CA VAL A 250 -11.02 -7.32 10.55
C VAL A 250 -11.30 -8.78 10.87
N GLY A 251 -10.29 -9.63 10.67
CA GLY A 251 -10.34 -11.04 11.04
C GLY A 251 -9.81 -11.29 12.46
N GLU A 252 -10.05 -12.49 12.97
CA GLU A 252 -9.52 -12.89 14.26
C GLU A 252 -7.99 -12.91 14.25
N PRO A 253 -7.33 -12.34 15.28
CA PRO A 253 -5.88 -12.39 15.42
C PRO A 253 -5.38 -13.83 15.52
N ILE A 254 -4.26 -14.09 14.88
CA ILE A 254 -3.59 -15.39 14.86
C ILE A 254 -2.30 -15.25 15.65
N SER A 255 -2.19 -15.96 16.77
CA SER A 255 -1.03 -15.87 17.64
C SER A 255 0.24 -16.43 16.97
N TRP A 256 1.36 -15.78 17.18
CA TRP A 256 2.65 -16.23 16.66
C TRP A 256 3.04 -17.62 17.18
N GLN A 257 2.60 -17.98 18.40
CA GLN A 257 2.78 -19.33 18.95
C GLN A 257 2.06 -20.38 18.10
N SER A 258 0.80 -20.12 17.73
CA SER A 258 0.04 -21.04 16.88
C SER A 258 0.65 -21.18 15.47
N LEU A 259 1.29 -20.13 14.96
CA LEU A 259 2.02 -20.17 13.69
C LEU A 259 3.32 -21.01 13.79
N ARG A 260 4.01 -20.93 14.93
CA ARG A 260 5.23 -21.70 15.20
C ARG A 260 4.94 -23.17 15.44
N ASP A 261 3.95 -23.46 16.30
CA ASP A 261 3.69 -24.80 16.85
C ASP A 261 2.64 -25.60 16.06
N GLY A 262 1.97 -24.95 15.09
CA GLY A 262 0.87 -25.53 14.31
C GLY A 262 1.27 -26.57 13.26
N GLY A 263 2.56 -26.87 13.10
CA GLY A 263 3.07 -27.93 12.22
C GLY A 263 3.00 -27.63 10.71
N ARG A 264 2.52 -26.46 10.31
CA ARG A 264 2.48 -26.03 8.90
C ARG A 264 3.75 -25.26 8.54
N SER A 265 4.20 -25.41 7.31
CA SER A 265 5.27 -24.56 6.79
C SER A 265 4.81 -23.09 6.71
N PRO A 266 5.72 -22.12 6.76
CA PRO A 266 5.37 -20.70 6.61
C PRO A 266 4.60 -20.38 5.31
N GLN A 267 4.80 -21.15 4.23
CA GLN A 267 4.05 -20.95 2.98
C GLN A 267 2.61 -21.48 3.09
N GLU A 268 2.41 -22.60 3.74
CA GLU A 268 1.07 -23.14 4.00
C GLU A 268 0.26 -22.20 4.91
N GLU A 269 0.90 -21.63 5.94
CA GLU A 269 0.27 -20.62 6.79
C GLU A 269 -0.06 -19.35 6.01
N ALA A 270 0.82 -18.87 5.13
CA ALA A 270 0.54 -17.71 4.28
C ALA A 270 -0.68 -17.96 3.37
N ASN A 271 -0.80 -19.15 2.81
CA ASN A 271 -1.95 -19.57 1.99
C ASN A 271 -3.24 -19.65 2.84
N ARG A 272 -3.15 -20.19 4.06
CA ARG A 272 -4.28 -20.26 5.00
C ARG A 272 -4.76 -18.85 5.39
N ILE A 273 -3.85 -17.96 5.75
CA ILE A 273 -4.18 -16.58 6.15
C ILE A 273 -4.79 -15.82 4.97
N ARG A 274 -4.27 -16.01 3.75
CA ARG A 274 -4.91 -15.48 2.53
C ARG A 274 -6.34 -15.96 2.39
N SER A 275 -6.60 -17.25 2.60
CA SER A 275 -7.95 -17.82 2.53
C SER A 275 -8.88 -17.21 3.58
N LEU A 276 -8.40 -17.01 4.82
CA LEU A 276 -9.15 -16.33 5.89
C LEU A 276 -9.47 -14.89 5.50
N CYS A 277 -8.51 -14.13 4.95
CA CYS A 277 -8.75 -12.78 4.46
C CYS A 277 -9.90 -12.71 3.44
N TYR A 278 -9.96 -13.65 2.48
CA TYR A 278 -11.04 -13.69 1.50
C TYR A 278 -12.36 -14.24 2.04
N ALA A 279 -12.33 -15.08 3.08
CA ALA A 279 -13.53 -15.55 3.78
C ALA A 279 -14.26 -14.40 4.48
N LEU A 280 -13.54 -13.43 5.04
CA LEU A 280 -14.15 -12.22 5.64
C LEU A 280 -15.08 -11.49 4.66
N ARG A 281 -14.70 -11.43 3.38
CA ARG A 281 -15.54 -10.80 2.36
C ARG A 281 -16.81 -11.60 2.11
N GLN A 282 -16.73 -12.93 2.08
CA GLN A 282 -17.89 -13.79 1.86
C GLN A 282 -18.88 -13.68 3.03
N GLU A 283 -18.37 -13.66 4.27
CA GLU A 283 -19.19 -13.46 5.48
C GLU A 283 -19.89 -12.12 5.46
N TYR A 284 -19.16 -11.04 5.16
CA TYR A 284 -19.71 -9.69 5.06
C TYR A 284 -20.81 -9.59 3.99
N ASP A 285 -20.61 -10.15 2.81
CA ASP A 285 -21.58 -10.12 1.72
C ASP A 285 -22.83 -10.95 2.07
N ALA A 286 -22.68 -12.05 2.81
CA ALA A 286 -23.81 -12.86 3.28
C ALA A 286 -24.65 -12.12 4.32
N GLN A 287 -24.01 -11.47 5.31
CA GLN A 287 -24.69 -10.66 6.33
C GLN A 287 -25.41 -9.47 5.71
N SER A 288 -24.78 -8.78 4.77
CA SER A 288 -25.38 -7.63 4.08
C SER A 288 -26.59 -7.99 3.22
N LYS A 289 -26.71 -9.23 2.77
CA LYS A 289 -27.89 -9.74 2.04
C LYS A 289 -29.02 -10.16 2.98
N ALA A 290 -28.69 -10.65 4.18
CA ALA A 290 -29.67 -11.08 5.18
C ALA A 290 -30.37 -9.88 5.86
N THR A 291 -29.78 -8.68 5.82
CA THR A 291 -30.30 -7.45 6.43
C THR A 291 -31.14 -6.60 5.46
N LYS A 292 -31.20 -6.97 4.18
CA LYS A 292 -32.05 -6.35 3.14
C LYS A 292 -33.32 -7.16 2.91
#